data_299ac01fc1a2e1593f5bf4f32b2fc1a8
#
_entry.id   299ac01fc1a2e1593f5bf4f32b2fc1a8
#
_cell.length_a   1.000
_cell.length_b   1.000
_cell.length_c   1.000
_cell.angle_alpha   90.00
_cell.angle_beta   90.00
_cell.angle_gamma   90.00
#
_symmetry.space_group_name_H-M   'P 1'
#
loop_
_entity.id
_entity.type
_entity.pdbx_description
1 polymer ?
#
loop_
_entity_poly.entity_id
_entity_poly.type
_entity_poly.pdbx_seq_one_letter_code
_entity_poly.pdbx_strand_id
1 'polypeptide(L)'
;MAKKKVDFMCTAFRDGFQSVYGTRVLTEDFMPAVAAARDAGITYFEAGGGAMFQSLYFYCNEDSFRMMDRFREVAGADANLQTLSRGVNIVCLDSASSDVIRLHAQLFKKHGITTIRNFDALNDVNNLIYSGRCIHEAGLKHQVVVTMMALPPGCTGAHDPDFYEKTLRSILDADIPFDSVCFKDASGTSVPAYVYETIKRARKMLPEGTQLQYHTHETAGCGVTAYKAALDAGADAID
;
A
#
# COMPACT_ATOMS: atom_id res chain seq x y z
N MET A 1 11.84 -15.87 24.61
CA MET A 1 10.72 -15.56 23.71
C MET A 1 11.20 -15.79 22.29
N ALA A 2 10.44 -16.53 21.46
CA ALA A 2 10.74 -16.65 20.04
C ALA A 2 10.68 -15.25 19.41
N LYS A 3 11.67 -14.92 18.57
CA LYS A 3 11.66 -13.64 17.84
C LYS A 3 10.47 -13.65 16.88
N LYS A 4 9.58 -12.66 16.96
CA LYS A 4 8.50 -12.48 16.00
C LYS A 4 9.13 -12.21 14.63
N LYS A 5 8.76 -13.00 13.62
CA LYS A 5 9.14 -12.72 12.24
C LYS A 5 8.40 -11.45 11.79
N VAL A 6 9.10 -10.52 11.20
CA VAL A 6 8.55 -9.31 10.57
C VAL A 6 8.67 -9.48 9.08
N ASP A 7 7.56 -9.29 8.37
CA ASP A 7 7.57 -9.26 6.91
C ASP A 7 8.05 -7.89 6.42
N PHE A 8 8.80 -7.88 5.32
CA PHE A 8 9.34 -6.68 4.71
C PHE A 8 8.91 -6.60 3.24
N MET A 9 8.30 -5.47 2.85
CA MET A 9 7.97 -5.18 1.46
C MET A 9 8.95 -4.16 0.89
N CYS A 10 9.57 -4.47 -0.25
CA CYS A 10 10.41 -3.53 -0.97
C CYS A 10 9.55 -2.57 -1.79
N THR A 11 9.52 -1.29 -1.41
CA THR A 11 8.78 -0.22 -2.08
C THR A 11 9.63 0.62 -3.03
N ALA A 12 10.92 0.34 -3.14
CA ALA A 12 11.87 1.12 -3.92
C ALA A 12 11.45 1.30 -5.39
N PHE A 13 10.90 0.23 -5.99
CA PHE A 13 10.55 0.19 -7.41
C PHE A 13 9.20 0.84 -7.76
N ARG A 14 8.43 1.31 -6.78
CA ARG A 14 7.20 2.06 -7.01
C ARG A 14 7.18 3.35 -6.21
N ASP A 15 7.10 3.30 -4.87
CA ASP A 15 6.99 4.51 -4.04
C ASP A 15 8.32 5.29 -4.02
N GLY A 16 9.46 4.59 -3.97
CA GLY A 16 10.77 5.20 -4.10
C GLY A 16 10.93 5.92 -5.44
N PHE A 17 10.56 5.28 -6.55
CA PHE A 17 10.58 5.92 -7.87
C PHE A 17 9.62 7.09 -7.99
N GLN A 18 8.43 6.99 -7.38
CA GLN A 18 7.49 8.10 -7.36
C GLN A 18 8.03 9.29 -6.59
N SER A 19 8.68 9.06 -5.48
CA SER A 19 9.21 10.10 -4.59
C SER A 19 10.43 10.80 -5.18
N VAL A 20 11.29 10.09 -5.91
CA VAL A 20 12.58 10.60 -6.39
C VAL A 20 12.53 11.00 -7.87
N TYR A 21 11.91 10.19 -8.74
CA TYR A 21 11.94 10.36 -10.19
C TYR A 21 10.58 10.70 -10.81
N GLY A 22 9.53 10.90 -9.99
CA GLY A 22 8.17 11.05 -10.49
C GLY A 22 7.71 9.84 -11.29
N THR A 23 8.21 8.65 -10.95
CA THR A 23 7.98 7.36 -11.62
C THR A 23 8.43 7.29 -13.09
N ARG A 24 9.30 8.21 -13.53
CA ARG A 24 9.80 8.27 -14.91
C ARG A 24 11.08 7.43 -15.06
N VAL A 25 10.94 6.12 -14.89
CA VAL A 25 12.02 5.14 -14.97
C VAL A 25 11.61 4.09 -16.00
N LEU A 26 12.50 3.81 -16.97
CA LEU A 26 12.23 2.78 -17.98
C LEU A 26 12.26 1.38 -17.35
N THR A 27 11.40 0.50 -17.83
CA THR A 27 11.24 -0.85 -17.28
C THR A 27 12.56 -1.62 -17.21
N GLU A 28 13.31 -1.67 -18.30
CA GLU A 28 14.54 -2.46 -18.35
C GLU A 28 15.69 -1.85 -17.52
N ASP A 29 15.64 -0.55 -17.18
CA ASP A 29 16.67 0.09 -16.38
C ASP A 29 16.66 -0.41 -14.91
N PHE A 30 15.51 -0.81 -14.37
CA PHE A 30 15.40 -1.26 -12.99
C PHE A 30 15.20 -2.78 -12.81
N MET A 31 14.91 -3.53 -13.86
CA MET A 31 14.75 -4.99 -13.76
C MET A 31 15.99 -5.72 -13.21
N PRO A 32 17.22 -5.32 -13.52
CA PRO A 32 18.40 -5.92 -12.88
C PRO A 32 18.41 -5.72 -11.35
N ALA A 33 17.91 -4.60 -10.84
CA ALA A 33 17.82 -4.35 -9.40
C ALA A 33 16.70 -5.20 -8.75
N VAL A 34 15.57 -5.43 -9.44
CA VAL A 34 14.53 -6.36 -9.01
C VAL A 34 15.10 -7.78 -8.90
N ALA A 35 15.87 -8.22 -9.90
CA ALA A 35 16.53 -9.52 -9.88
C ALA A 35 17.50 -9.66 -8.71
N ALA A 36 18.34 -8.65 -8.46
CA ALA A 36 19.26 -8.64 -7.33
C ALA A 36 18.54 -8.68 -5.97
N ALA A 37 17.42 -7.95 -5.84
CA ALA A 37 16.59 -7.98 -4.62
C ALA A 37 15.96 -9.36 -4.39
N ARG A 38 15.42 -9.99 -5.45
CA ARG A 38 14.93 -11.38 -5.40
C ARG A 38 16.02 -12.35 -4.96
N ASP A 39 17.21 -12.26 -5.57
CA ASP A 39 18.34 -13.15 -5.28
C ASP A 39 18.87 -12.94 -3.86
N ALA A 40 18.69 -11.75 -3.28
CA ALA A 40 18.92 -11.45 -1.88
C ALA A 40 17.81 -11.98 -0.92
N GLY A 41 16.76 -12.61 -1.46
CA GLY A 41 15.67 -13.21 -0.68
C GLY A 41 14.47 -12.31 -0.45
N ILE A 42 14.34 -11.18 -1.12
CA ILE A 42 13.12 -10.36 -1.09
C ILE A 42 12.04 -11.05 -1.93
N THR A 43 10.90 -11.31 -1.32
CA THR A 43 9.75 -11.99 -1.95
C THR A 43 8.48 -11.14 -1.96
N TYR A 44 8.52 -9.93 -1.41
CA TYR A 44 7.40 -9.03 -1.35
C TYR A 44 7.80 -7.66 -1.92
N PHE A 45 7.15 -7.26 -3.01
CA PHE A 45 7.47 -6.05 -3.75
C PHE A 45 6.23 -5.19 -3.96
N GLU A 46 6.39 -3.89 -3.87
CA GLU A 46 5.45 -2.95 -4.45
C GLU A 46 5.82 -2.74 -5.93
N ALA A 47 5.01 -3.33 -6.83
CA ALA A 47 5.36 -3.56 -8.24
C ALA A 47 4.60 -2.66 -9.21
N GLY A 48 4.00 -1.56 -8.74
CA GLY A 48 3.32 -0.61 -9.60
C GLY A 48 2.01 -0.08 -9.04
N GLY A 49 1.14 0.37 -9.94
CA GLY A 49 -0.11 1.04 -9.60
C GLY A 49 0.09 2.54 -9.36
N GLY A 50 -1.00 3.23 -8.99
CA GLY A 50 -0.98 4.66 -8.73
C GLY A 50 -0.42 5.46 -9.92
N ALA A 51 0.43 6.46 -9.62
CA ALA A 51 1.02 7.32 -10.64
C ALA A 51 1.98 6.58 -11.59
N MET A 52 2.62 5.49 -11.15
CA MET A 52 3.54 4.74 -12.00
C MET A 52 2.85 4.17 -13.24
N PHE A 53 1.61 3.69 -13.10
CA PHE A 53 0.84 3.17 -14.22
C PHE A 53 0.67 4.22 -15.33
N GLN A 54 0.30 5.44 -14.96
CA GLN A 54 0.11 6.54 -15.91
C GLN A 54 1.44 7.08 -16.42
N SER A 55 2.44 7.16 -15.56
CA SER A 55 3.74 7.77 -15.90
C SER A 55 4.49 6.98 -16.97
N LEU A 56 4.45 5.66 -16.92
CA LEU A 56 5.02 4.80 -17.95
C LEU A 56 4.39 5.08 -19.32
N TYR A 57 3.09 5.22 -19.38
CA TYR A 57 2.37 5.52 -20.62
C TYR A 57 2.64 6.94 -21.12
N PHE A 58 2.44 7.97 -20.25
CA PHE A 58 2.50 9.36 -20.69
C PHE A 58 3.90 9.92 -20.89
N TYR A 59 4.89 9.43 -20.14
CA TYR A 59 6.22 10.02 -20.11
C TYR A 59 7.34 9.09 -20.59
N CYS A 60 7.17 7.77 -20.39
CA CYS A 60 8.17 6.80 -20.81
C CYS A 60 7.83 6.13 -22.16
N ASN A 61 6.62 6.36 -22.69
CA ASN A 61 6.10 5.68 -23.89
C ASN A 61 6.19 4.16 -23.79
N GLU A 62 5.90 3.63 -22.59
CA GLU A 62 5.89 2.19 -22.30
C GLU A 62 4.48 1.70 -21.95
N ASP A 63 4.23 0.43 -22.21
CA ASP A 63 3.02 -0.27 -21.81
C ASP A 63 3.15 -0.74 -20.34
N SER A 64 2.33 -0.17 -19.46
CA SER A 64 2.33 -0.49 -18.03
C SER A 64 1.96 -1.95 -17.73
N PHE A 65 1.17 -2.60 -18.56
CA PHE A 65 0.86 -4.02 -18.40
C PHE A 65 2.06 -4.89 -18.76
N ARG A 66 2.78 -4.53 -19.82
CA ARG A 66 4.03 -5.21 -20.19
C ARG A 66 5.08 -5.06 -19.09
N MET A 67 5.17 -3.91 -18.44
CA MET A 67 6.03 -3.73 -17.27
C MET A 67 5.65 -4.69 -16.14
N MET A 68 4.35 -4.86 -15.84
CA MET A 68 3.89 -5.80 -14.82
C MET A 68 4.25 -7.25 -15.17
N ASP A 69 4.05 -7.67 -16.42
CA ASP A 69 4.44 -9.00 -16.90
C ASP A 69 5.94 -9.22 -16.73
N ARG A 70 6.75 -8.23 -17.10
CA ARG A 70 8.20 -8.27 -16.97
C ARG A 70 8.65 -8.31 -15.51
N PHE A 71 7.99 -7.54 -14.65
CA PHE A 71 8.25 -7.58 -13.21
C PHE A 71 7.94 -8.98 -12.62
N ARG A 72 6.80 -9.56 -13.00
CA ARG A 72 6.44 -10.93 -12.58
C ARG A 72 7.47 -11.95 -13.04
N GLU A 73 7.89 -11.88 -14.28
CA GLU A 73 8.93 -12.77 -14.83
C GLU A 73 10.23 -12.70 -14.00
N VAL A 74 10.70 -11.48 -13.71
CA VAL A 74 11.96 -11.24 -13.00
C VAL A 74 11.85 -11.57 -11.52
N ALA A 75 10.78 -11.17 -10.84
CA ALA A 75 10.58 -11.43 -9.41
C ALA A 75 10.31 -12.91 -9.10
N GLY A 76 9.83 -13.67 -10.08
CA GLY A 76 9.50 -15.09 -9.95
C GLY A 76 8.03 -15.34 -9.60
N ALA A 77 7.59 -16.59 -9.81
CA ALA A 77 6.19 -16.99 -9.68
C ALA A 77 5.62 -16.83 -8.26
N ASP A 78 6.45 -17.05 -7.25
CA ASP A 78 6.05 -17.07 -5.83
C ASP A 78 6.12 -15.69 -5.15
N ALA A 79 6.64 -14.67 -5.84
CA ALA A 79 6.73 -13.33 -5.28
C ALA A 79 5.33 -12.72 -5.04
N ASN A 80 5.13 -12.08 -3.88
CA ASN A 80 3.98 -11.25 -3.65
C ASN A 80 4.21 -9.89 -4.34
N LEU A 81 3.48 -9.64 -5.42
CA LEU A 81 3.50 -8.37 -6.15
C LEU A 81 2.28 -7.55 -5.76
N GLN A 82 2.52 -6.47 -5.06
CA GLN A 82 1.50 -5.54 -4.63
C GLN A 82 1.49 -4.29 -5.50
N THR A 83 0.30 -3.77 -5.79
CA THR A 83 0.14 -2.48 -6.45
C THR A 83 -0.70 -1.55 -5.61
N LEU A 84 -0.56 -0.24 -5.84
CA LEU A 84 -1.34 0.80 -5.18
C LEU A 84 -2.58 1.17 -6.02
N SER A 85 -3.75 1.24 -5.35
CA SER A 85 -5.00 1.73 -5.91
C SER A 85 -5.63 2.80 -5.01
N ARG A 86 -6.29 3.78 -5.63
CA ARG A 86 -6.89 4.94 -4.93
C ARG A 86 -8.42 4.82 -4.88
N GLY A 87 -8.94 3.78 -4.23
CA GLY A 87 -10.38 3.59 -4.12
C GLY A 87 -11.09 3.64 -5.48
N VAL A 88 -12.09 4.47 -5.59
CA VAL A 88 -12.86 4.67 -6.84
C VAL A 88 -12.07 5.35 -7.96
N ASN A 89 -10.94 5.97 -7.67
CA ASN A 89 -10.06 6.55 -8.68
C ASN A 89 -9.11 5.52 -9.29
N ILE A 90 -8.91 4.37 -8.64
CA ILE A 90 -7.95 3.33 -9.05
C ILE A 90 -6.56 3.90 -9.35
N VAL A 91 -6.09 3.91 -10.59
CA VAL A 91 -4.82 4.54 -11.02
C VAL A 91 -5.02 5.95 -11.59
N CYS A 92 -6.26 6.40 -11.75
CA CYS A 92 -6.60 7.70 -12.33
C CYS A 92 -6.53 8.84 -11.31
N LEU A 93 -6.60 10.09 -11.79
CA LEU A 93 -6.71 11.29 -10.95
C LEU A 93 -8.19 11.60 -10.62
N ASP A 94 -9.11 11.23 -11.50
CA ASP A 94 -10.55 11.36 -11.32
C ASP A 94 -11.21 10.03 -11.01
N SER A 95 -12.44 10.05 -10.53
CA SER A 95 -13.23 8.85 -10.28
C SER A 95 -13.47 8.06 -11.56
N ALA A 96 -13.22 6.76 -11.51
CA ALA A 96 -13.49 5.86 -12.61
C ALA A 96 -14.93 5.34 -12.55
N SER A 97 -15.50 4.98 -13.70
CA SER A 97 -16.78 4.28 -13.75
C SER A 97 -16.68 2.86 -13.16
N SER A 98 -17.78 2.31 -12.71
CA SER A 98 -17.81 1.01 -12.03
C SER A 98 -17.29 -0.16 -12.86
N ASP A 99 -17.52 -0.13 -14.17
CA ASP A 99 -17.00 -1.12 -15.11
C ASP A 99 -15.47 -1.02 -15.25
N VAL A 100 -14.91 0.19 -15.26
CA VAL A 100 -13.46 0.43 -15.29
C VAL A 100 -12.79 0.00 -13.99
N ILE A 101 -13.43 0.25 -12.83
CA ILE A 101 -12.91 -0.23 -11.52
C ILE A 101 -12.83 -1.76 -11.51
N ARG A 102 -13.86 -2.44 -12.01
CA ARG A 102 -13.87 -3.91 -12.12
C ARG A 102 -12.80 -4.41 -13.10
N LEU A 103 -12.72 -3.79 -14.27
CA LEU A 103 -11.74 -4.14 -15.31
C LEU A 103 -10.30 -3.97 -14.81
N HIS A 104 -10.03 -2.90 -14.05
CA HIS A 104 -8.72 -2.66 -13.42
C HIS A 104 -8.28 -3.85 -12.57
N ALA A 105 -9.12 -4.33 -11.65
CA ALA A 105 -8.79 -5.46 -10.79
C ALA A 105 -8.54 -6.74 -11.61
N GLN A 106 -9.38 -7.02 -12.62
CA GLN A 106 -9.23 -8.18 -13.51
C GLN A 106 -7.93 -8.13 -14.32
N LEU A 107 -7.59 -6.98 -14.89
CA LEU A 107 -6.37 -6.82 -15.67
C LEU A 107 -5.13 -6.90 -14.79
N PHE A 108 -5.14 -6.32 -13.60
CA PHE A 108 -4.01 -6.42 -12.68
C PHE A 108 -3.76 -7.88 -12.26
N LYS A 109 -4.83 -8.64 -12.00
CA LYS A 109 -4.71 -10.09 -11.76
C LYS A 109 -4.12 -10.81 -12.96
N LYS A 110 -4.62 -10.52 -14.16
CA LYS A 110 -4.14 -11.13 -15.43
C LYS A 110 -2.64 -10.88 -15.63
N HIS A 111 -2.15 -9.70 -15.28
CA HIS A 111 -0.75 -9.29 -15.44
C HIS A 111 0.11 -9.56 -14.19
N GLY A 112 -0.26 -10.59 -13.41
CA GLY A 112 0.60 -11.18 -12.40
C GLY A 112 0.61 -10.50 -11.03
N ILE A 113 -0.25 -9.50 -10.80
CA ILE A 113 -0.39 -8.90 -9.46
C ILE A 113 -1.10 -9.88 -8.53
N THR A 114 -0.69 -9.89 -7.27
CA THR A 114 -1.26 -10.76 -6.23
C THR A 114 -2.05 -10.00 -5.19
N THR A 115 -1.68 -8.76 -4.93
CA THR A 115 -2.27 -7.93 -3.87
C THR A 115 -2.52 -6.51 -4.38
N ILE A 116 -3.66 -5.93 -4.04
CA ILE A 116 -3.92 -4.50 -4.23
C ILE A 116 -4.00 -3.81 -2.88
N ARG A 117 -3.12 -2.82 -2.65
CA ARG A 117 -3.19 -1.84 -1.57
C ARG A 117 -4.15 -0.74 -1.98
N ASN A 118 -5.31 -0.69 -1.33
CA ASN A 118 -6.41 0.18 -1.70
C ASN A 118 -6.64 1.25 -0.63
N PHE A 119 -6.52 2.52 -0.98
CA PHE A 119 -6.63 3.63 -0.04
C PHE A 119 -7.55 4.75 -0.56
N ASP A 120 -8.05 5.54 0.36
CA ASP A 120 -8.59 6.88 0.10
C ASP A 120 -7.77 7.90 0.89
N ALA A 121 -7.34 8.98 0.22
CA ALA A 121 -6.45 9.97 0.83
C ALA A 121 -7.11 10.75 1.97
N LEU A 122 -8.43 10.83 1.98
CA LEU A 122 -9.24 11.53 2.98
C LEU A 122 -9.89 10.56 3.97
N ASN A 123 -9.59 9.26 3.87
CA ASN A 123 -10.21 8.21 4.66
C ASN A 123 -11.76 8.12 4.48
N ASP A 124 -12.26 8.47 3.28
CA ASP A 124 -13.66 8.21 2.97
C ASP A 124 -13.86 6.72 2.64
N VAL A 125 -14.41 5.99 3.60
CA VAL A 125 -14.62 4.55 3.51
C VAL A 125 -15.57 4.18 2.37
N ASN A 126 -16.52 5.04 1.99
CA ASN A 126 -17.43 4.79 0.88
C ASN A 126 -16.69 4.59 -0.45
N ASN A 127 -15.56 5.28 -0.65
CA ASN A 127 -14.71 5.13 -1.84
C ASN A 127 -13.99 3.77 -1.90
N LEU A 128 -13.92 3.02 -0.80
CA LEU A 128 -13.25 1.72 -0.71
C LEU A 128 -14.19 0.53 -0.90
N ILE A 129 -15.51 0.70 -0.71
CA ILE A 129 -16.48 -0.41 -0.68
C ILE A 129 -16.51 -1.13 -2.03
N TYR A 130 -16.79 -0.40 -3.11
CA TYR A 130 -16.94 -1.03 -4.42
C TYR A 130 -15.60 -1.54 -4.97
N SER A 131 -14.54 -0.75 -4.86
CA SER A 131 -13.21 -1.16 -5.31
C SER A 131 -12.68 -2.39 -4.54
N GLY A 132 -12.90 -2.46 -3.22
CA GLY A 132 -12.54 -3.61 -2.40
C GLY A 132 -13.27 -4.90 -2.82
N ARG A 133 -14.56 -4.80 -3.13
CA ARG A 133 -15.34 -5.95 -3.67
C ARG A 133 -14.80 -6.41 -5.03
N CYS A 134 -14.50 -5.48 -5.93
CA CYS A 134 -13.94 -5.83 -7.25
C CYS A 134 -12.57 -6.50 -7.14
N ILE A 135 -11.72 -6.07 -6.19
CA ILE A 135 -10.42 -6.69 -5.91
C ILE A 135 -10.61 -8.14 -5.46
N HIS A 136 -11.51 -8.36 -4.51
CA HIS A 136 -11.81 -9.69 -3.99
C HIS A 136 -12.43 -10.61 -5.07
N GLU A 137 -13.41 -10.12 -5.83
CA GLU A 137 -14.06 -10.85 -6.94
C GLU A 137 -13.07 -11.25 -8.04
N ALA A 138 -12.02 -10.46 -8.26
CA ALA A 138 -10.93 -10.79 -9.21
C ALA A 138 -9.98 -11.86 -8.67
N GLY A 139 -10.13 -12.32 -7.42
CA GLY A 139 -9.25 -13.28 -6.77
C GLY A 139 -7.88 -12.70 -6.40
N LEU A 140 -7.83 -11.41 -6.11
CA LEU A 140 -6.68 -10.70 -5.57
C LEU A 140 -6.80 -10.59 -4.05
N LYS A 141 -5.67 -10.55 -3.36
CA LYS A 141 -5.64 -10.12 -1.96
C LYS A 141 -5.88 -8.62 -1.88
N HIS A 142 -6.67 -8.22 -0.89
CA HIS A 142 -6.98 -6.83 -0.63
C HIS A 142 -6.31 -6.36 0.65
N GLN A 143 -5.41 -5.39 0.55
CA GLN A 143 -4.89 -4.65 1.68
C GLN A 143 -5.62 -3.31 1.77
N VAL A 144 -6.52 -3.19 2.74
CA VAL A 144 -7.23 -1.94 2.99
C VAL A 144 -6.35 -0.98 3.81
N VAL A 145 -6.46 0.32 3.54
CA VAL A 145 -5.57 1.33 4.11
C VAL A 145 -6.32 2.34 4.96
N VAL A 146 -5.72 2.68 6.10
CA VAL A 146 -6.01 3.90 6.87
C VAL A 146 -4.87 4.89 6.61
N THR A 147 -5.18 6.01 5.98
CA THR A 147 -4.21 7.05 5.64
C THR A 147 -3.87 7.89 6.87
N MET A 148 -2.57 8.07 7.12
CA MET A 148 -2.03 8.80 8.27
C MET A 148 -1.21 10.01 7.85
N MET A 149 -1.13 10.99 8.73
CA MET A 149 -0.20 12.14 8.67
C MET A 149 -0.16 12.85 10.03
N ALA A 150 0.82 13.71 10.27
CA ALA A 150 0.69 14.72 11.33
C ALA A 150 -0.01 15.96 10.78
N LEU A 151 -0.86 16.57 11.59
CA LEU A 151 -1.45 17.85 11.25
C LEU A 151 -0.39 18.98 11.36
N PRO A 152 -0.51 20.04 10.55
CA PRO A 152 0.31 21.23 10.72
C PRO A 152 0.14 21.84 12.12
N PRO A 153 1.14 22.56 12.64
CA PRO A 153 1.05 23.23 13.93
C PRO A 153 -0.21 24.10 14.05
N GLY A 154 -0.92 23.96 15.16
CA GLY A 154 -2.16 24.68 15.43
C GLY A 154 -3.43 24.06 14.85
N CYS A 155 -3.34 23.00 14.04
CA CYS A 155 -4.48 22.25 13.55
C CYS A 155 -4.84 21.09 14.50
N THR A 156 -6.14 20.83 14.67
CA THR A 156 -6.68 19.77 15.54
C THR A 156 -7.92 19.14 14.88
N GLY A 157 -8.40 18.01 15.42
CA GLY A 157 -9.69 17.42 15.06
C GLY A 157 -9.63 16.28 14.04
N ALA A 158 -8.44 15.88 13.61
CA ALA A 158 -8.21 14.72 12.78
C ALA A 158 -6.78 14.21 12.97
N HIS A 159 -6.46 13.06 12.37
CA HIS A 159 -5.11 12.49 12.30
C HIS A 159 -4.45 12.26 13.66
N ASP A 160 -5.24 11.78 14.62
CA ASP A 160 -4.81 11.29 15.92
C ASP A 160 -5.25 9.82 16.11
N PRO A 161 -4.84 9.13 17.19
CA PRO A 161 -5.22 7.75 17.43
C PRO A 161 -6.74 7.52 17.52
N ASP A 162 -7.51 8.47 18.00
CA ASP A 162 -8.98 8.37 18.10
C ASP A 162 -9.63 8.44 16.71
N PHE A 163 -9.15 9.35 15.86
CA PHE A 163 -9.58 9.44 14.48
C PHE A 163 -9.29 8.16 13.69
N TYR A 164 -8.09 7.59 13.85
CA TYR A 164 -7.70 6.37 13.14
C TYR A 164 -8.45 5.13 13.64
N GLU A 165 -8.71 5.04 14.93
CA GLU A 165 -9.57 3.99 15.51
C GLU A 165 -10.97 4.06 14.94
N LYS A 166 -11.57 5.24 14.87
CA LYS A 166 -12.89 5.46 14.26
C LYS A 166 -12.90 5.10 12.78
N THR A 167 -11.87 5.48 12.03
CA THR A 167 -11.74 5.14 10.60
C THR A 167 -11.67 3.63 10.40
N LEU A 168 -10.82 2.94 11.17
CA LEU A 168 -10.73 1.47 11.10
C LEU A 168 -12.07 0.81 11.44
N ARG A 169 -12.78 1.29 12.47
CA ARG A 169 -14.11 0.79 12.83
C ARG A 169 -15.09 0.95 11.66
N SER A 170 -15.10 2.11 11.01
CA SER A 170 -15.95 2.33 9.84
C SER A 170 -15.63 1.38 8.68
N ILE A 171 -14.35 1.01 8.48
CA ILE A 171 -13.94 0.00 7.50
C ILE A 171 -14.49 -1.38 7.87
N LEU A 172 -14.38 -1.76 9.14
CA LEU A 172 -14.90 -3.05 9.63
C LEU A 172 -16.44 -3.13 9.53
N ASP A 173 -17.12 -2.04 9.86
CA ASP A 173 -18.59 -1.96 9.81
C ASP A 173 -19.15 -1.92 8.37
N ALA A 174 -18.33 -1.50 7.39
CA ALA A 174 -18.72 -1.43 5.97
C ALA A 174 -18.70 -2.78 5.25
N ASP A 175 -18.33 -3.87 5.93
CA ASP A 175 -18.25 -5.23 5.37
C ASP A 175 -17.42 -5.30 4.07
N ILE A 176 -16.30 -4.60 4.06
CA ILE A 176 -15.34 -4.62 2.93
C ILE A 176 -14.48 -5.88 3.07
N PRO A 177 -14.46 -6.78 2.08
CA PRO A 177 -13.58 -7.94 2.15
C PRO A 177 -12.11 -7.49 2.09
N PHE A 178 -11.29 -7.90 3.05
CA PHE A 178 -9.85 -7.62 3.07
C PHE A 178 -9.05 -8.77 3.72
N ASP A 179 -7.78 -8.88 3.33
CA ASP A 179 -6.82 -9.87 3.85
C ASP A 179 -5.83 -9.25 4.85
N SER A 180 -5.57 -7.95 4.70
CA SER A 180 -4.63 -7.22 5.55
C SER A 180 -5.00 -5.75 5.67
N VAL A 181 -4.46 -5.09 6.68
CA VAL A 181 -4.64 -3.65 6.92
C VAL A 181 -3.28 -2.96 6.93
N CYS A 182 -3.18 -1.81 6.25
CA CYS A 182 -2.01 -0.95 6.31
C CYS A 182 -2.36 0.42 6.89
N PHE A 183 -1.63 0.85 7.89
CA PHE A 183 -1.60 2.24 8.31
C PHE A 183 -0.50 2.95 7.52
N LYS A 184 -0.92 3.86 6.62
CA LYS A 184 -0.05 4.45 5.61
C LYS A 184 0.19 5.93 5.87
N ASP A 185 1.37 6.25 6.39
CA ASP A 185 1.86 7.62 6.50
C ASP A 185 2.62 8.04 5.23
N ALA A 186 1.86 8.44 4.21
CA ALA A 186 2.44 8.91 2.95
C ALA A 186 3.15 10.26 3.08
N SER A 187 2.93 10.99 4.17
CA SER A 187 3.60 12.26 4.45
C SER A 187 4.97 12.08 5.11
N GLY A 188 5.18 10.97 5.82
CA GLY A 188 6.38 10.74 6.63
C GLY A 188 6.50 11.68 7.82
N THR A 189 5.35 12.15 8.35
CA THR A 189 5.31 13.16 9.42
C THR A 189 4.66 12.67 10.71
N SER A 190 4.11 11.47 10.73
CA SER A 190 3.42 10.91 11.90
C SER A 190 4.38 10.77 13.10
N VAL A 191 3.93 11.27 14.24
CA VAL A 191 4.70 11.21 15.48
C VAL A 191 4.78 9.76 15.98
N PRO A 192 5.97 9.21 16.30
CA PRO A 192 6.14 7.82 16.70
C PRO A 192 5.25 7.38 17.87
N ALA A 193 4.97 8.26 18.82
CA ALA A 193 4.05 7.98 19.93
C ALA A 193 2.61 7.75 19.46
N TYR A 194 2.14 8.51 18.46
CA TYR A 194 0.83 8.32 17.85
C TYR A 194 0.77 7.04 17.01
N VAL A 195 1.86 6.74 16.30
CA VAL A 195 2.00 5.47 15.57
C VAL A 195 1.86 4.28 16.51
N TYR A 196 2.60 4.29 17.63
CA TYR A 196 2.52 3.23 18.63
C TYR A 196 1.09 3.03 19.15
N GLU A 197 0.44 4.12 19.59
CA GLU A 197 -0.90 4.01 20.16
C GLU A 197 -1.94 3.58 19.11
N THR A 198 -1.84 4.08 17.88
CA THR A 198 -2.72 3.71 16.76
C THR A 198 -2.60 2.23 16.42
N ILE A 199 -1.38 1.73 16.22
CA ILE A 199 -1.14 0.32 15.87
C ILE A 199 -1.58 -0.61 17.01
N LYS A 200 -1.31 -0.24 18.25
CA LYS A 200 -1.74 -1.00 19.43
C LYS A 200 -3.26 -1.13 19.54
N ARG A 201 -3.99 -0.05 19.25
CA ARG A 201 -5.47 -0.06 19.22
C ARG A 201 -5.97 -0.88 18.04
N ALA A 202 -5.41 -0.69 16.86
CA ALA A 202 -5.78 -1.45 15.67
C ALA A 202 -5.59 -2.97 15.88
N ARG A 203 -4.49 -3.39 16.48
CA ARG A 203 -4.25 -4.82 16.77
C ARG A 203 -5.34 -5.45 17.62
N LYS A 204 -5.92 -4.70 18.56
CA LYS A 204 -7.02 -5.18 19.42
C LYS A 204 -8.37 -5.27 18.69
N MET A 205 -8.53 -4.50 17.63
CA MET A 205 -9.78 -4.45 16.86
C MET A 205 -9.82 -5.49 15.74
N LEU A 206 -8.65 -5.83 15.19
CA LEU A 206 -8.54 -6.70 14.04
C LEU A 206 -8.72 -8.18 14.45
N PRO A 207 -9.37 -8.99 13.60
CA PRO A 207 -9.43 -10.44 13.79
C PRO A 207 -8.04 -11.06 13.94
N GLU A 208 -7.98 -12.16 14.69
CA GLU A 208 -6.73 -12.93 14.82
C GLU A 208 -6.25 -13.41 13.43
N GLY A 209 -4.94 -13.30 13.20
CA GLY A 209 -4.33 -13.66 11.92
C GLY A 209 -4.38 -12.59 10.84
N THR A 210 -5.11 -11.48 11.03
CA THR A 210 -5.05 -10.34 10.09
C THR A 210 -3.68 -9.69 10.15
N GLN A 211 -2.96 -9.64 9.01
CA GLN A 211 -1.69 -8.96 8.91
C GLN A 211 -1.88 -7.44 9.06
N LEU A 212 -1.10 -6.83 9.94
CA LEU A 212 -1.07 -5.40 10.18
C LEU A 212 0.28 -4.84 9.73
N GLN A 213 0.24 -3.97 8.71
CA GLN A 213 1.42 -3.34 8.13
C GLN A 213 1.46 -1.85 8.45
N TYR A 214 2.65 -1.32 8.62
CA TYR A 214 2.90 0.12 8.73
C TYR A 214 3.83 0.59 7.62
N HIS A 215 3.44 1.68 6.96
CA HIS A 215 4.19 2.35 5.89
C HIS A 215 4.48 3.79 6.28
N THR A 216 5.70 4.25 6.05
CA THR A 216 6.06 5.66 6.22
C THR A 216 7.20 6.09 5.30
N HIS A 217 7.40 7.40 5.22
CA HIS A 217 8.54 8.05 4.54
C HIS A 217 9.47 8.72 5.55
N GLU A 218 10.70 9.02 5.17
CA GLU A 218 11.71 9.68 6.03
C GLU A 218 11.66 11.22 5.89
N THR A 219 10.51 11.80 5.56
CA THR A 219 10.36 13.24 5.28
C THR A 219 10.70 14.12 6.48
N ALA A 220 10.26 13.73 7.68
CA ALA A 220 10.50 14.47 8.92
C ALA A 220 11.64 13.93 9.78
N GLY A 221 12.44 12.98 9.27
CA GLY A 221 13.55 12.39 10.01
C GLY A 221 13.13 11.45 11.15
N CYS A 222 11.92 10.92 11.14
CA CYS A 222 11.40 10.05 12.18
C CYS A 222 10.92 8.66 11.70
N GLY A 223 11.12 8.33 10.42
CA GLY A 223 10.65 7.09 9.82
C GLY A 223 11.14 5.84 10.54
N VAL A 224 12.45 5.74 10.83
CA VAL A 224 13.03 4.59 11.55
C VAL A 224 12.41 4.43 12.94
N THR A 225 12.22 5.53 13.67
CA THR A 225 11.61 5.52 15.02
C THR A 225 10.13 5.19 14.96
N ALA A 226 9.43 5.62 13.90
CA ALA A 226 8.04 5.27 13.64
C ALA A 226 7.87 3.77 13.32
N TYR A 227 8.76 3.18 12.50
CA TYR A 227 8.78 1.72 12.26
C TYR A 227 9.00 0.95 13.56
N LYS A 228 9.98 1.38 14.36
CA LYS A 228 10.20 0.75 15.67
C LYS A 228 8.95 0.82 16.55
N ALA A 229 8.31 1.99 16.63
CA ALA A 229 7.08 2.16 17.40
C ALA A 229 5.94 1.25 16.89
N ALA A 230 5.77 1.13 15.57
CA ALA A 230 4.77 0.24 14.98
C ALA A 230 5.04 -1.24 15.30
N LEU A 231 6.29 -1.68 15.20
CA LEU A 231 6.67 -3.07 15.52
C LEU A 231 6.49 -3.38 17.01
N ASP A 232 6.88 -2.48 17.90
CA ASP A 232 6.70 -2.62 19.36
C ASP A 232 5.20 -2.67 19.72
N ALA A 233 4.34 -1.99 18.96
CA ALA A 233 2.89 -1.97 19.14
C ALA A 233 2.16 -3.19 18.54
N GLY A 234 2.85 -4.02 17.74
CA GLY A 234 2.30 -5.27 17.20
C GLY A 234 2.08 -5.31 15.69
N ALA A 235 2.70 -4.42 14.92
CA ALA A 235 2.73 -4.56 13.46
C ALA A 235 3.45 -5.87 13.06
N ASP A 236 2.98 -6.49 11.97
CA ASP A 236 3.51 -7.74 11.43
C ASP A 236 4.44 -7.51 10.25
N ALA A 237 4.25 -6.38 9.56
CA ALA A 237 4.99 -6.02 8.36
C ALA A 237 5.32 -4.52 8.33
N ILE A 238 6.41 -4.20 7.63
CA ILE A 238 6.85 -2.83 7.32
C ILE A 238 7.28 -2.73 5.86
N ASP A 239 7.43 -1.48 5.35
CA ASP A 239 7.89 -1.23 3.97
C ASP A 239 8.56 0.13 3.78
#